data_a41d70918cd9a4feaa00486e7707cbf9
#
_entry.id   a41d70918cd9a4feaa00486e7707cbf9
#
_cell.length_a   1.000
_cell.length_b   1.000
_cell.length_c   1.000
_cell.angle_alpha   90.00
_cell.angle_beta   90.00
_cell.angle_gamma   90.00
#
_symmetry.space_group_name_H-M   'P 1'
#
loop_
_entity.id
_entity.type
_entity.pdbx_description
1 polymer ?
#
loop_
_entity_poly.entity_id
_entity_poly.type
_entity_poly.pdbx_seq_one_letter_code
_entity_poly.pdbx_strand_id
1 'polypeptide(L)'
;DLVVCAYPFSCQFVGLLKAKGLLKAKVAHLLTDYGTHAAWVTEEADEYWASCGEAGEELIRRGVPKEKITVRGIPVNPKFRERPDRAALRRELSLPDALPVLLFMAGSFGVRSVFRVFRSLDALPDAFEAIVITGKNEKLFRRFQKLAASSRHRLHPILFTDRVADYMHACDLLVTKPGGLTTSEALAAGIPLAVFDAIPGQEEDNARYLSRHGLAVLLHP
;
A
#
# COMPACT_ATOMS: atom_id res chain seq x y z
N ASP A 1 12.21 12.30 25.28
CA ASP A 1 11.35 12.58 24.12
C ASP A 1 11.89 11.85 22.91
N LEU A 2 10.99 11.44 21.99
CA LEU A 2 11.28 10.75 20.73
C LEU A 2 10.49 11.40 19.59
N VAL A 3 11.16 11.71 18.49
CA VAL A 3 10.54 12.14 17.24
C VAL A 3 10.65 10.98 16.23
N VAL A 4 9.52 10.54 15.68
CA VAL A 4 9.48 9.52 14.65
C VAL A 4 9.15 10.17 13.31
N CYS A 5 10.05 10.04 12.34
CA CYS A 5 9.89 10.57 10.99
C CYS A 5 9.59 9.42 10.01
N ALA A 6 8.40 9.45 9.41
CA ALA A 6 7.93 8.44 8.45
C ALA A 6 7.96 8.93 6.99
N TYR A 7 8.70 9.99 6.70
CA TYR A 7 8.85 10.56 5.37
C TYR A 7 10.22 11.21 5.19
N PRO A 8 10.92 10.99 4.05
CA PRO A 8 12.31 11.45 3.87
C PRO A 8 12.54 12.94 4.13
N PHE A 9 11.62 13.82 3.68
CA PHE A 9 11.77 15.25 3.94
C PHE A 9 11.70 15.60 5.41
N SER A 10 10.83 14.95 6.19
CA SER A 10 10.78 15.16 7.64
C SER A 10 12.07 14.68 8.31
N CYS A 11 12.66 13.58 7.82
CA CYS A 11 13.96 13.10 8.27
C CYS A 11 15.06 14.16 8.09
N GLN A 12 15.16 14.70 6.90
CA GLN A 12 16.15 15.72 6.57
C GLN A 12 15.95 17.01 7.39
N PHE A 13 14.71 17.48 7.49
CA PHE A 13 14.40 18.68 8.24
C PHE A 13 14.69 18.54 9.73
N VAL A 14 14.27 17.43 10.32
CA VAL A 14 14.50 17.13 11.75
C VAL A 14 16.00 16.94 12.04
N GLY A 15 16.74 16.29 11.12
CA GLY A 15 18.19 16.19 11.19
C GLY A 15 18.86 17.56 11.25
N LEU A 16 18.47 18.49 10.36
CA LEU A 16 18.99 19.87 10.38
C LEU A 16 18.72 20.60 11.71
N LEU A 17 17.53 20.40 12.30
CA LEU A 17 17.21 21.01 13.61
C LEU A 17 18.11 20.42 14.71
N LYS A 18 18.35 19.12 14.67
CA LYS A 18 19.21 18.44 15.65
C LYS A 18 20.67 18.85 15.49
N ALA A 19 21.20 18.92 14.27
CA ALA A 19 22.56 19.39 13.97
C ALA A 19 22.81 20.82 14.48
N LYS A 20 21.77 21.67 14.43
CA LYS A 20 21.83 23.06 14.96
C LYS A 20 21.61 23.16 16.48
N GLY A 21 21.45 22.05 17.19
CA GLY A 21 21.18 22.03 18.64
C GLY A 21 19.78 22.55 19.03
N LEU A 22 18.88 22.74 18.04
CA LEU A 22 17.51 23.22 18.28
C LEU A 22 16.55 22.08 18.69
N LEU A 23 16.95 20.82 18.48
CA LEU A 23 16.21 19.63 18.89
C LEU A 23 17.10 18.71 19.73
N LYS A 24 16.65 18.39 20.95
CA LYS A 24 17.35 17.49 21.87
C LYS A 24 16.73 16.10 21.95
N ALA A 25 15.56 15.89 21.37
CA ALA A 25 14.89 14.59 21.34
C ALA A 25 15.68 13.55 20.55
N LYS A 26 15.49 12.27 20.87
CA LYS A 26 15.92 11.18 20.01
C LYS A 26 15.12 11.21 18.70
N VAL A 27 15.76 10.82 17.60
CA VAL A 27 15.16 10.80 16.27
C VAL A 27 15.21 9.39 15.69
N ALA A 28 14.04 8.84 15.38
CA ALA A 28 13.92 7.56 14.68
C ALA A 28 13.34 7.79 13.28
N HIS A 29 13.97 7.18 12.28
CA HIS A 29 13.46 7.16 10.92
C HIS A 29 12.71 5.85 10.68
N LEU A 30 11.42 5.95 10.37
CA LEU A 30 10.55 4.82 10.06
C LEU A 30 10.39 4.71 8.54
N LEU A 31 10.96 3.67 7.96
CA LEU A 31 10.83 3.40 6.52
C LEU A 31 9.44 2.82 6.22
N THR A 32 8.75 3.44 5.27
CA THR A 32 7.38 3.07 4.84
C THR A 32 7.33 2.45 3.45
N ASP A 33 8.50 2.09 2.90
CA ASP A 33 8.67 1.39 1.63
C ASP A 33 9.64 0.21 1.81
N TYR A 34 9.58 -0.79 0.94
CA TYR A 34 10.47 -1.97 0.99
C TYR A 34 11.85 -1.69 0.41
N GLY A 35 12.00 -0.63 -0.37
CA GLY A 35 13.29 -0.08 -0.79
C GLY A 35 13.70 1.13 0.04
N THR A 36 14.94 1.57 -0.12
CA THR A 36 15.45 2.77 0.53
C THR A 36 16.27 3.61 -0.44
N HIS A 37 16.36 4.91 -0.19
CA HIS A 37 17.17 5.84 -0.97
C HIS A 37 17.91 6.83 -0.06
N ALA A 38 18.88 7.58 -0.63
CA ALA A 38 19.77 8.44 0.14
C ALA A 38 19.05 9.45 1.04
N ALA A 39 17.87 9.94 0.65
CA ALA A 39 17.15 10.92 1.46
C ALA A 39 16.60 10.38 2.80
N TRP A 40 16.61 9.08 3.02
CA TRP A 40 16.33 8.50 4.33
C TRP A 40 17.52 8.63 5.31
N VAL A 41 18.74 8.81 4.80
CA VAL A 41 19.96 8.77 5.61
C VAL A 41 20.32 10.18 6.09
N THR A 42 20.46 10.34 7.41
CA THR A 42 21.00 11.53 8.06
C THR A 42 21.96 11.11 9.19
N GLU A 43 23.01 11.88 9.44
CA GLU A 43 23.97 11.59 10.49
C GLU A 43 23.36 11.68 11.90
N GLU A 44 22.37 12.57 12.06
CA GLU A 44 21.73 12.92 13.33
C GLU A 44 20.66 11.90 13.77
N ALA A 45 20.28 10.96 12.91
CA ALA A 45 19.35 9.91 13.29
C ALA A 45 19.96 9.00 14.38
N ASP A 46 19.20 8.76 15.44
CA ASP A 46 19.59 7.84 16.51
C ASP A 46 19.22 6.40 16.14
N GLU A 47 18.09 6.21 15.45
CA GLU A 47 17.57 4.89 15.07
C GLU A 47 16.97 4.90 13.65
N TYR A 48 17.05 3.74 12.98
CA TYR A 48 16.35 3.45 11.73
C TYR A 48 15.48 2.22 11.91
N TRP A 49 14.20 2.35 11.68
CA TRP A 49 13.24 1.25 11.72
C TRP A 49 12.96 0.80 10.28
N ALA A 50 13.70 -0.23 9.86
CA ALA A 50 13.61 -0.75 8.51
C ALA A 50 12.32 -1.57 8.31
N SER A 51 11.77 -1.47 7.12
CA SER A 51 10.55 -2.17 6.70
C SER A 51 10.77 -3.68 6.50
N CYS A 52 11.96 -4.07 6.09
CA CYS A 52 12.36 -5.47 5.86
C CYS A 52 13.89 -5.61 5.98
N GLY A 53 14.38 -6.85 5.94
CA GLY A 53 15.81 -7.14 6.00
C GLY A 53 16.59 -6.48 4.88
N GLU A 54 16.10 -6.56 3.63
CA GLU A 54 16.73 -5.96 2.45
C GLU A 54 16.88 -4.42 2.58
N ALA A 55 15.85 -3.76 3.13
CA ALA A 55 15.92 -2.32 3.40
C ALA A 55 16.97 -2.00 4.48
N GLY A 56 17.10 -2.84 5.51
CA GLY A 56 18.14 -2.71 6.53
C GLY A 56 19.56 -2.88 5.94
N GLU A 57 19.77 -3.88 5.08
CA GLU A 57 21.04 -4.10 4.40
C GLU A 57 21.39 -2.93 3.47
N GLU A 58 20.40 -2.36 2.79
CA GLU A 58 20.61 -1.19 1.93
C GLU A 58 21.02 0.04 2.74
N LEU A 59 20.43 0.26 3.94
CA LEU A 59 20.86 1.31 4.86
C LEU A 59 22.33 1.13 5.26
N ILE A 60 22.77 -0.11 5.55
CA ILE A 60 24.19 -0.41 5.85
C ILE A 60 25.09 -0.04 4.66
N ARG A 61 24.72 -0.44 3.43
CA ARG A 61 25.45 -0.08 2.20
C ARG A 61 25.55 1.43 1.99
N ARG A 62 24.59 2.19 2.51
CA ARG A 62 24.59 3.66 2.48
C ARG A 62 25.33 4.31 3.64
N GLY A 63 26.01 3.53 4.47
CA GLY A 63 26.86 4.01 5.56
C GLY A 63 26.17 4.16 6.90
N VAL A 64 24.92 3.70 7.06
CA VAL A 64 24.25 3.71 8.37
C VAL A 64 24.87 2.60 9.24
N PRO A 65 25.34 2.91 10.46
CA PRO A 65 25.84 1.91 11.39
C PRO A 65 24.77 0.85 11.72
N LYS A 66 25.17 -0.43 11.71
CA LYS A 66 24.27 -1.56 11.91
C LYS A 66 23.52 -1.49 13.23
N GLU A 67 24.16 -1.02 14.28
CA GLU A 67 23.62 -0.86 15.63
C GLU A 67 22.49 0.18 15.73
N LYS A 68 22.38 1.08 14.75
CA LYS A 68 21.27 2.02 14.64
C LYS A 68 20.05 1.45 13.90
N ILE A 69 20.16 0.25 13.30
CA ILE A 69 19.12 -0.32 12.43
C ILE A 69 18.39 -1.44 13.17
N THR A 70 17.06 -1.34 13.17
CA THR A 70 16.16 -2.41 13.65
C THR A 70 15.11 -2.70 12.59
N VAL A 71 14.98 -3.97 12.18
CA VAL A 71 13.91 -4.39 11.26
C VAL A 71 12.60 -4.54 12.06
N ARG A 72 11.62 -3.68 11.80
CA ARG A 72 10.34 -3.64 12.52
C ARG A 72 9.12 -3.89 11.63
N GLY A 73 9.29 -3.83 10.31
CA GLY A 73 8.18 -3.83 9.36
C GLY A 73 7.54 -2.45 9.22
N ILE A 74 6.62 -2.35 8.27
CA ILE A 74 5.78 -1.16 8.08
C ILE A 74 4.58 -1.28 9.02
N PRO A 75 4.32 -0.31 9.93
CA PRO A 75 3.21 -0.39 10.86
C PRO A 75 1.87 -0.27 10.11
N VAL A 76 0.94 -1.11 10.49
CA VAL A 76 -0.43 -1.12 9.98
C VAL A 76 -1.43 -1.00 11.13
N ASN A 77 -2.62 -0.49 10.84
CA ASN A 77 -3.68 -0.44 11.83
C ASN A 77 -4.01 -1.89 12.28
N PRO A 78 -4.19 -2.15 13.60
CA PRO A 78 -4.54 -3.47 14.11
C PRO A 78 -5.73 -4.14 13.42
N LYS A 79 -6.71 -3.37 12.92
CA LYS A 79 -7.86 -3.87 12.17
C LYS A 79 -7.49 -4.76 10.99
N PHE A 80 -6.36 -4.51 10.32
CA PHE A 80 -5.90 -5.35 9.20
C PHE A 80 -5.37 -6.72 9.64
N ARG A 81 -5.10 -6.93 10.94
CA ARG A 81 -4.67 -8.22 11.50
C ARG A 81 -5.80 -9.04 12.08
N GLU A 82 -6.98 -8.45 12.21
CA GLU A 82 -8.17 -9.18 12.66
C GLU A 82 -8.49 -10.33 11.70
N ARG A 83 -9.25 -11.28 12.18
CA ARG A 83 -9.72 -12.42 11.39
C ARG A 83 -11.23 -12.55 11.58
N PRO A 84 -12.01 -11.60 10.99
CA PRO A 84 -13.47 -11.63 11.09
C PRO A 84 -14.05 -12.87 10.38
N ASP A 85 -15.29 -13.24 10.73
CA ASP A 85 -16.05 -14.19 9.93
C ASP A 85 -16.32 -13.59 8.54
N ARG A 86 -15.61 -14.10 7.55
CA ARG A 86 -15.66 -13.61 6.17
C ARG A 86 -17.06 -13.72 5.56
N ALA A 87 -17.80 -14.79 5.87
CA ALA A 87 -19.15 -14.97 5.34
C ALA A 87 -20.13 -13.95 5.95
N ALA A 88 -20.03 -13.71 7.26
CA ALA A 88 -20.81 -12.66 7.91
C ALA A 88 -20.48 -11.28 7.34
N LEU A 89 -19.19 -11.00 7.14
CA LEU A 89 -18.73 -9.72 6.59
C LEU A 89 -19.18 -9.52 5.13
N ARG A 90 -19.16 -10.56 4.29
CA ARG A 90 -19.71 -10.51 2.92
C ARG A 90 -21.20 -10.20 2.91
N ARG A 91 -21.99 -10.84 3.79
CA ARG A 91 -23.42 -10.53 3.92
C ARG A 91 -23.65 -9.07 4.33
N GLU A 92 -22.92 -8.57 5.32
CA GLU A 92 -23.01 -7.19 5.78
C GLU A 92 -22.67 -6.19 4.65
N LEU A 93 -21.65 -6.47 3.86
CA LEU A 93 -21.22 -5.65 2.73
C LEU A 93 -22.05 -5.90 1.45
N SER A 94 -23.06 -6.76 1.50
CA SER A 94 -23.91 -7.16 0.35
C SER A 94 -23.10 -7.71 -0.83
N LEU A 95 -22.07 -8.51 -0.53
CA LEU A 95 -21.21 -9.16 -1.50
C LEU A 95 -21.66 -10.61 -1.75
N PRO A 96 -21.43 -11.17 -2.95
CA PRO A 96 -21.83 -12.54 -3.28
C PRO A 96 -20.98 -13.57 -2.53
N ASP A 97 -21.61 -14.69 -2.14
CA ASP A 97 -20.91 -15.80 -1.50
C ASP A 97 -20.13 -16.66 -2.52
N ALA A 98 -20.69 -16.84 -3.72
CA ALA A 98 -20.19 -17.81 -4.70
C ALA A 98 -19.29 -17.22 -5.80
N LEU A 99 -19.26 -15.90 -5.98
CA LEU A 99 -18.42 -15.25 -6.99
C LEU A 99 -17.15 -14.67 -6.38
N PRO A 100 -16.03 -14.69 -7.11
CA PRO A 100 -14.85 -13.91 -6.75
C PRO A 100 -15.18 -12.43 -6.65
N VAL A 101 -14.65 -11.75 -5.65
CA VAL A 101 -14.79 -10.30 -5.47
C VAL A 101 -13.42 -9.65 -5.53
N LEU A 102 -13.20 -8.81 -6.52
CA LEU A 102 -11.95 -8.07 -6.72
C LEU A 102 -12.06 -6.68 -6.11
N LEU A 103 -11.11 -6.33 -5.26
CA LEU A 103 -11.00 -5.00 -4.67
C LEU A 103 -9.98 -4.18 -5.48
N PHE A 104 -10.41 -3.08 -6.06
CA PHE A 104 -9.54 -2.11 -6.74
C PHE A 104 -9.32 -0.89 -5.88
N MET A 105 -8.05 -0.52 -5.66
CA MET A 105 -7.68 0.71 -4.97
C MET A 105 -6.76 1.54 -5.85
N ALA A 106 -7.21 2.75 -6.21
CA ALA A 106 -6.51 3.60 -7.17
C ALA A 106 -5.35 4.40 -6.56
N GLY A 107 -5.31 4.55 -5.23
CA GLY A 107 -4.43 5.51 -4.57
C GLY A 107 -4.72 6.97 -4.96
N SER A 108 -3.89 7.90 -4.51
CA SER A 108 -4.04 9.33 -4.81
C SER A 108 -3.66 9.70 -6.25
N PHE A 109 -2.79 8.90 -6.88
CA PHE A 109 -2.26 9.10 -8.24
C PHE A 109 -2.49 7.84 -9.07
N GLY A 110 -2.80 7.97 -10.37
CA GLY A 110 -2.91 6.81 -11.26
C GLY A 110 -4.32 6.53 -11.81
N VAL A 111 -5.12 7.57 -11.95
CA VAL A 111 -6.52 7.52 -12.44
C VAL A 111 -6.69 6.76 -13.78
N ARG A 112 -5.70 6.87 -14.69
CA ARG A 112 -5.78 6.22 -16.01
C ARG A 112 -5.45 4.74 -15.95
N SER A 113 -4.51 4.36 -15.11
CA SER A 113 -3.97 3.00 -15.05
C SER A 113 -4.97 2.03 -14.43
N VAL A 114 -5.58 2.37 -13.28
CA VAL A 114 -6.59 1.52 -12.67
C VAL A 114 -7.78 1.29 -13.60
N PHE A 115 -8.15 2.31 -14.38
CA PHE A 115 -9.22 2.18 -15.36
C PHE A 115 -8.84 1.23 -16.51
N ARG A 116 -7.60 1.28 -17.01
CA ARG A 116 -7.12 0.34 -18.05
C ARG A 116 -7.08 -1.09 -17.51
N VAL A 117 -6.49 -1.28 -16.33
CA VAL A 117 -6.43 -2.62 -15.70
C VAL A 117 -7.83 -3.18 -15.52
N PHE A 118 -8.77 -2.39 -14.98
CA PHE A 118 -10.15 -2.84 -14.86
C PHE A 118 -10.75 -3.23 -16.23
N ARG A 119 -10.58 -2.41 -17.26
CA ARG A 119 -11.11 -2.71 -18.62
C ARG A 119 -10.54 -4.00 -19.20
N SER A 120 -9.28 -4.31 -18.95
CA SER A 120 -8.67 -5.57 -19.38
C SER A 120 -9.29 -6.76 -18.65
N LEU A 121 -9.55 -6.63 -17.35
CA LEU A 121 -10.22 -7.68 -16.56
C LEU A 121 -11.72 -7.79 -16.89
N ASP A 122 -12.40 -6.68 -17.16
CA ASP A 122 -13.82 -6.65 -17.58
C ASP A 122 -14.08 -7.39 -18.90
N ALA A 123 -13.04 -7.57 -19.71
CA ALA A 123 -13.12 -8.34 -20.96
C ALA A 123 -13.03 -9.87 -20.75
N LEU A 124 -12.64 -10.35 -19.55
CA LEU A 124 -12.53 -11.78 -19.25
C LEU A 124 -13.92 -12.44 -19.25
N PRO A 125 -14.01 -13.72 -19.65
CA PRO A 125 -15.27 -14.45 -19.65
C PRO A 125 -15.70 -14.90 -18.24
N ASP A 126 -14.75 -15.03 -17.30
CA ASP A 126 -14.99 -15.56 -15.96
C ASP A 126 -15.75 -14.54 -15.12
N ALA A 127 -16.84 -14.95 -14.50
CA ALA A 127 -17.69 -14.06 -13.71
C ALA A 127 -17.02 -13.66 -12.39
N PHE A 128 -17.04 -12.36 -12.08
CA PHE A 128 -16.61 -11.79 -10.82
C PHE A 128 -17.42 -10.53 -10.47
N GLU A 129 -17.36 -10.08 -9.24
CA GLU A 129 -17.77 -8.74 -8.86
C GLU A 129 -16.55 -7.87 -8.54
N ALA A 130 -16.66 -6.57 -8.75
CA ALA A 130 -15.58 -5.63 -8.51
C ALA A 130 -16.02 -4.49 -7.60
N ILE A 131 -15.23 -4.22 -6.57
CA ILE A 131 -15.33 -3.03 -5.73
C ILE A 131 -14.22 -2.09 -6.13
N VAL A 132 -14.53 -0.81 -6.38
CA VAL A 132 -13.53 0.19 -6.73
C VAL A 132 -13.56 1.34 -5.74
N ILE A 133 -12.59 1.40 -4.84
CA ILE A 133 -12.43 2.51 -3.89
C ILE A 133 -11.55 3.57 -4.54
N THR A 134 -12.14 4.74 -4.80
CA THR A 134 -11.46 5.84 -5.52
C THR A 134 -10.86 6.90 -4.60
N GLY A 135 -11.05 6.77 -3.28
CA GLY A 135 -10.61 7.74 -2.29
C GLY A 135 -11.31 9.08 -2.47
N LYS A 136 -10.55 10.17 -2.47
CA LYS A 136 -11.11 11.53 -2.66
C LYS A 136 -11.25 11.92 -4.14
N ASN A 137 -11.07 10.98 -5.08
CA ASN A 137 -11.07 11.28 -6.51
C ASN A 137 -12.47 11.16 -7.12
N GLU A 138 -13.28 12.21 -7.00
CA GLU A 138 -14.63 12.25 -7.56
C GLU A 138 -14.68 12.04 -9.08
N LYS A 139 -13.68 12.53 -9.82
CA LYS A 139 -13.63 12.36 -11.29
C LYS A 139 -13.52 10.88 -11.66
N LEU A 140 -12.69 10.15 -10.94
CA LEU A 140 -12.52 8.71 -11.12
C LEU A 140 -13.80 7.97 -10.70
N PHE A 141 -14.39 8.34 -9.56
CA PHE A 141 -15.63 7.77 -9.07
C PHE A 141 -16.75 7.88 -10.11
N ARG A 142 -17.02 9.09 -10.62
CA ARG A 142 -18.04 9.32 -11.66
C ARG A 142 -17.78 8.52 -12.94
N ARG A 143 -16.50 8.31 -13.28
CA ARG A 143 -16.10 7.49 -14.45
C ARG A 143 -16.45 6.02 -14.24
N PHE A 144 -16.20 5.47 -13.04
CA PHE A 144 -16.58 4.10 -12.70
C PHE A 144 -18.08 3.92 -12.54
N GLN A 145 -18.82 4.93 -12.04
CA GLN A 145 -20.29 4.90 -12.03
C GLN A 145 -20.86 4.77 -13.45
N LYS A 146 -20.34 5.54 -14.40
CA LYS A 146 -20.76 5.41 -15.82
C LYS A 146 -20.40 4.05 -16.40
N LEU A 147 -19.23 3.52 -16.07
CA LEU A 147 -18.80 2.22 -16.55
C LEU A 147 -19.65 1.08 -15.98
N ALA A 148 -20.11 1.18 -14.75
CA ALA A 148 -20.95 0.17 -14.10
C ALA A 148 -22.25 -0.13 -14.88
N ALA A 149 -22.78 0.85 -15.63
CA ALA A 149 -23.95 0.66 -16.47
C ALA A 149 -23.71 -0.19 -17.74
N SER A 150 -22.45 -0.37 -18.16
CA SER A 150 -22.06 -1.08 -19.37
C SER A 150 -21.02 -2.17 -19.16
N SER A 151 -20.57 -2.37 -17.93
CA SER A 151 -19.64 -3.44 -17.54
C SER A 151 -20.32 -4.81 -17.68
N ARG A 152 -19.54 -5.81 -18.05
CA ARG A 152 -19.99 -7.21 -18.10
C ARG A 152 -20.13 -7.80 -16.68
N HIS A 153 -19.40 -7.25 -15.72
CA HIS A 153 -19.36 -7.68 -14.34
C HIS A 153 -20.03 -6.64 -13.44
N ARG A 154 -20.57 -7.09 -12.34
CA ARG A 154 -21.16 -6.18 -11.35
C ARG A 154 -20.06 -5.35 -10.70
N LEU A 155 -20.20 -4.02 -10.80
CA LEU A 155 -19.22 -3.06 -10.39
C LEU A 155 -19.79 -2.14 -9.31
N HIS A 156 -19.12 -2.06 -8.16
CA HIS A 156 -19.47 -1.25 -7.01
C HIS A 156 -18.48 -0.11 -6.79
N PRO A 157 -18.65 1.05 -7.42
CA PRO A 157 -17.81 2.21 -7.15
C PRO A 157 -18.09 2.79 -5.77
N ILE A 158 -17.02 3.04 -5.00
CA ILE A 158 -17.06 3.67 -3.67
C ILE A 158 -16.13 4.89 -3.73
N LEU A 159 -16.65 6.07 -3.35
CA LEU A 159 -15.84 7.28 -3.33
C LEU A 159 -14.79 7.19 -2.21
N PHE A 160 -15.26 7.12 -0.99
CA PHE A 160 -14.43 7.04 0.22
C PHE A 160 -15.05 6.08 1.23
N THR A 161 -14.22 5.39 1.98
CA THR A 161 -14.64 4.55 3.10
C THR A 161 -13.53 4.50 4.16
N ASP A 162 -13.89 4.41 5.41
CA ASP A 162 -13.03 4.09 6.56
C ASP A 162 -12.97 2.58 6.85
N ARG A 163 -13.74 1.78 6.09
CA ARG A 163 -13.88 0.33 6.22
C ARG A 163 -12.96 -0.45 5.27
N VAL A 164 -11.79 0.10 4.91
CA VAL A 164 -10.85 -0.55 3.97
C VAL A 164 -10.44 -1.94 4.47
N ALA A 165 -10.21 -2.11 5.77
CA ALA A 165 -9.86 -3.41 6.36
C ALA A 165 -10.97 -4.45 6.13
N ASP A 166 -12.23 -4.06 6.29
CA ASP A 166 -13.38 -4.96 6.08
C ASP A 166 -13.43 -5.44 4.62
N TYR A 167 -13.24 -4.53 3.66
CA TYR A 167 -13.16 -4.90 2.24
C TYR A 167 -11.97 -5.81 1.94
N MET A 168 -10.79 -5.56 2.54
CA MET A 168 -9.64 -6.44 2.37
C MET A 168 -9.88 -7.84 2.93
N HIS A 169 -10.60 -7.97 4.06
CA HIS A 169 -10.97 -9.26 4.62
C HIS A 169 -12.07 -9.99 3.83
N ALA A 170 -12.98 -9.24 3.19
CA ALA A 170 -14.11 -9.81 2.46
C ALA A 170 -13.78 -10.22 1.02
N CYS A 171 -12.84 -9.53 0.36
CA CYS A 171 -12.50 -9.74 -1.05
C CYS A 171 -11.48 -10.88 -1.25
N ASP A 172 -11.31 -11.31 -2.51
CA ASP A 172 -10.44 -12.43 -2.89
C ASP A 172 -9.10 -11.98 -3.44
N LEU A 173 -9.03 -10.76 -3.99
CA LEU A 173 -7.84 -10.19 -4.60
C LEU A 173 -7.86 -8.67 -4.47
N LEU A 174 -6.77 -8.08 -4.03
CA LEU A 174 -6.54 -6.64 -4.12
C LEU A 174 -5.73 -6.29 -5.37
N VAL A 175 -6.28 -5.42 -6.20
CA VAL A 175 -5.63 -4.85 -7.40
C VAL A 175 -5.29 -3.38 -7.09
N THR A 176 -4.01 -3.06 -6.94
CA THR A 176 -3.56 -1.74 -6.50
C THR A 176 -2.19 -1.37 -7.05
N LYS A 177 -1.77 -0.13 -6.83
CA LYS A 177 -0.37 0.28 -6.97
C LYS A 177 0.47 -0.28 -5.84
N PRO A 178 1.77 -0.51 -6.06
CA PRO A 178 2.65 -1.10 -5.05
C PRO A 178 3.14 -0.08 -4.00
N GLY A 179 2.24 0.72 -3.44
CA GLY A 179 2.56 1.63 -2.33
C GLY A 179 2.80 0.87 -1.03
N GLY A 180 3.86 1.22 -0.29
CA GLY A 180 4.31 0.47 0.88
C GLY A 180 3.25 0.29 1.95
N LEU A 181 2.46 1.31 2.29
CA LEU A 181 1.38 1.22 3.28
C LEU A 181 0.26 0.27 2.83
N THR A 182 -0.32 0.49 1.65
CA THR A 182 -1.45 -0.32 1.16
C THR A 182 -1.07 -1.79 1.00
N THR A 183 0.13 -2.07 0.48
CA THR A 183 0.58 -3.45 0.32
C THR A 183 0.87 -4.12 1.66
N SER A 184 1.38 -3.38 2.66
CA SER A 184 1.56 -3.91 4.01
C SER A 184 0.23 -4.17 4.73
N GLU A 185 -0.77 -3.32 4.54
CA GLU A 185 -2.14 -3.53 5.00
C GLU A 185 -2.74 -4.80 4.40
N ALA A 186 -2.58 -4.98 3.09
CA ALA A 186 -3.06 -6.17 2.38
C ALA A 186 -2.38 -7.46 2.85
N LEU A 187 -1.04 -7.43 3.02
CA LEU A 187 -0.30 -8.57 3.57
C LEU A 187 -0.75 -8.91 5.00
N ALA A 188 -1.00 -7.89 5.83
CA ALA A 188 -1.51 -8.08 7.18
C ALA A 188 -2.94 -8.65 7.19
N ALA A 189 -3.80 -8.23 6.26
CA ALA A 189 -5.14 -8.77 6.08
C ALA A 189 -5.14 -10.18 5.47
N GLY A 190 -4.04 -10.59 4.82
CA GLY A 190 -3.92 -11.89 4.16
C GLY A 190 -4.63 -11.97 2.82
N ILE A 191 -4.94 -10.83 2.19
CA ILE A 191 -5.54 -10.78 0.86
C ILE A 191 -4.45 -10.90 -0.22
N PRO A 192 -4.61 -11.78 -1.24
CA PRO A 192 -3.73 -11.84 -2.39
C PRO A 192 -3.60 -10.49 -3.10
N LEU A 193 -2.43 -10.21 -3.67
CA LEU A 193 -2.07 -8.94 -4.29
C LEU A 193 -1.79 -9.09 -5.78
N ALA A 194 -2.40 -8.21 -6.58
CA ALA A 194 -1.97 -7.89 -7.94
C ALA A 194 -1.61 -6.41 -8.02
N VAL A 195 -0.38 -6.10 -8.43
CA VAL A 195 0.11 -4.72 -8.48
C VAL A 195 0.40 -4.27 -9.90
N PHE A 196 0.15 -3.00 -10.19
CA PHE A 196 0.30 -2.41 -11.52
C PHE A 196 0.88 -1.00 -11.44
N ASP A 197 1.43 -0.52 -12.56
CA ASP A 197 1.79 0.88 -12.82
C ASP A 197 2.63 1.50 -11.69
N ALA A 198 3.72 0.78 -11.33
CA ALA A 198 4.69 1.30 -10.37
C ALA A 198 5.29 2.61 -10.86
N ILE A 199 5.28 3.64 -10.01
CA ILE A 199 5.99 4.89 -10.28
C ILE A 199 7.50 4.61 -10.15
N PRO A 200 8.33 5.10 -11.11
CA PRO A 200 9.78 4.94 -11.04
C PRO A 200 10.36 5.34 -9.68
N GLY A 201 11.24 4.53 -9.16
CA GLY A 201 11.84 4.69 -7.84
C GLY A 201 11.15 3.82 -6.77
N GLN A 202 10.56 4.44 -5.76
CA GLN A 202 10.03 3.74 -4.57
C GLN A 202 8.99 2.66 -4.89
N GLU A 203 8.03 2.95 -5.78
CA GLU A 203 7.01 1.95 -6.12
C GLU A 203 7.57 0.80 -6.96
N GLU A 204 8.58 1.05 -7.80
CA GLU A 204 9.28 -0.03 -8.53
C GLU A 204 10.05 -0.94 -7.57
N ASP A 205 10.72 -0.38 -6.57
CA ASP A 205 11.44 -1.16 -5.55
C ASP A 205 10.45 -1.99 -4.72
N ASN A 206 9.31 -1.42 -4.34
CA ASN A 206 8.23 -2.14 -3.67
C ASN A 206 7.68 -3.28 -4.54
N ALA A 207 7.39 -3.02 -5.82
CA ALA A 207 6.90 -4.02 -6.76
C ALA A 207 7.90 -5.18 -6.92
N ARG A 208 9.18 -4.84 -7.08
CA ARG A 208 10.27 -5.81 -7.20
C ARG A 208 10.39 -6.68 -5.95
N TYR A 209 10.36 -6.07 -4.76
CA TYR A 209 10.38 -6.79 -3.48
C TYR A 209 9.21 -7.77 -3.38
N LEU A 210 7.98 -7.29 -3.59
CA LEU A 210 6.77 -8.10 -3.49
C LEU A 210 6.78 -9.28 -4.49
N SER A 211 7.20 -9.04 -5.73
CA SER A 211 7.27 -10.08 -6.77
C SER A 211 8.35 -11.12 -6.45
N ARG A 212 9.55 -10.71 -6.05
CA ARG A 212 10.67 -11.62 -5.72
C ARG A 212 10.35 -12.54 -4.54
N HIS A 213 9.54 -12.07 -3.60
CA HIS A 213 9.09 -12.86 -2.46
C HIS A 213 7.78 -13.62 -2.71
N GLY A 214 7.23 -13.62 -3.92
CA GLY A 214 5.98 -14.29 -4.25
C GLY A 214 4.75 -13.71 -3.53
N LEU A 215 4.82 -12.44 -3.10
CA LEU A 215 3.78 -11.76 -2.32
C LEU A 215 2.77 -11.01 -3.21
N ALA A 216 3.11 -10.77 -4.47
CA ALA A 216 2.23 -10.14 -5.43
C ALA A 216 2.50 -10.60 -6.87
N VAL A 217 1.46 -10.55 -7.70
CA VAL A 217 1.56 -10.70 -9.16
C VAL A 217 1.70 -9.30 -9.78
N LEU A 218 2.65 -9.14 -10.72
CA LEU A 218 2.81 -7.90 -11.48
C LEU A 218 1.90 -7.93 -12.70
N LEU A 219 1.01 -6.94 -12.81
CA LEU A 219 0.17 -6.74 -13.99
C LEU A 219 0.85 -5.74 -14.94
N HIS A 220 0.95 -6.12 -16.20
CA HIS A 220 1.45 -5.26 -17.29
C HIS A 220 0.25 -4.90 -18.17
N PRO A 221 -0.40 -3.74 -17.94
CA PRO A 221 -1.60 -3.31 -18.68
C PRO A 221 -1.30 -2.76 -20.05
#